data_805d8f1862eba1b54923ceeae560b878
#
_entry.id   805d8f1862eba1b54923ceeae560b878
#
_cell.length_a   1.000
_cell.length_b   1.000
_cell.length_c   1.000
_cell.angle_alpha   90.00
_cell.angle_beta   90.00
_cell.angle_gamma   90.00
#
_symmetry.space_group_name_H-M   'P 1'
#
loop_
_entity.id
_entity.type
_entity.pdbx_description
1 polymer ?
#
loop_
_entity_poly.entity_id
_entity_poly.type
_entity_poly.pdbx_seq_one_letter_code
_entity_poly.pdbx_strand_id
1 'polypeptide(L)'
;MDTEHVGLFKGLLAIEGDLNNQGLVDELQDLMRDHFYAEEEKFCDSLDLPWDYCQQHKKKHVIFSSRFEQMAAPVDINELKWAEDWLVQHIKNTDFGYKGHLKHVVPEPYVWDESFATDYSRLDSEHDVLFANILEVSQNPQSQESLDKMKKNLKLHFDFEEGRFCNVEFF
;
A
#
# COMPACT_ATOMS: atom_id res chain seq x y z
N MET A 1 -5.50 2.79 -2.41
CA MET A 1 -4.18 3.34 -2.77
C MET A 1 -3.25 2.82 -1.70
N ASP A 2 -2.23 2.07 -2.07
CA ASP A 2 -1.28 1.53 -1.11
C ASP A 2 -0.25 2.59 -0.65
N THR A 3 0.59 2.21 0.30
CA THR A 3 1.56 3.12 0.91
C THR A 3 2.63 3.59 -0.07
N GLU A 4 2.97 2.79 -1.08
CA GLU A 4 3.99 3.12 -2.08
C GLU A 4 3.51 4.27 -2.98
N HIS A 5 2.32 4.18 -3.56
CA HIS A 5 1.74 5.26 -4.36
C HIS A 5 1.59 6.58 -3.57
N VAL A 6 1.22 6.49 -2.28
CA VAL A 6 1.17 7.68 -1.41
C VAL A 6 2.55 8.32 -1.26
N GLY A 7 3.62 7.51 -1.18
CA GLY A 7 5.01 7.98 -1.14
C GLY A 7 5.39 8.76 -2.41
N LEU A 8 5.06 8.22 -3.58
CA LEU A 8 5.32 8.86 -4.87
C LEU A 8 4.63 10.21 -5.02
N PHE A 9 3.34 10.31 -4.66
CA PHE A 9 2.63 11.60 -4.68
C PHE A 9 3.20 12.62 -3.69
N LYS A 10 3.64 12.18 -2.51
CA LYS A 10 4.32 13.08 -1.56
C LYS A 10 5.64 13.60 -2.12
N GLY A 11 6.40 12.77 -2.81
CA GLY A 11 7.63 13.18 -3.49
C GLY A 11 7.37 14.24 -4.57
N LEU A 12 6.36 14.03 -5.42
CA LEU A 12 5.95 15.03 -6.43
C LEU A 12 5.56 16.37 -5.80
N LEU A 13 4.75 16.36 -4.74
CA LEU A 13 4.35 17.56 -4.00
C LEU A 13 5.55 18.26 -3.32
N ALA A 14 6.51 17.49 -2.82
CA ALA A 14 7.71 18.06 -2.22
C ALA A 14 8.56 18.82 -3.26
N ILE A 15 8.72 18.26 -4.47
CA ILE A 15 9.41 18.93 -5.59
C ILE A 15 8.65 20.17 -6.03
N GLU A 16 7.31 20.13 -6.09
CA GLU A 16 6.50 21.30 -6.42
C GLU A 16 6.72 22.45 -5.42
N GLY A 17 6.94 22.11 -4.14
CA GLY A 17 7.27 23.08 -3.08
C GLY A 17 8.68 23.69 -3.19
N ASP A 18 9.64 23.00 -3.81
CA ASP A 18 11.02 23.48 -4.03
C ASP A 18 11.61 22.89 -5.31
N LEU A 19 11.31 23.53 -6.43
CA LEU A 19 11.78 23.13 -7.78
C LEU A 19 13.32 23.19 -7.97
N ASN A 20 14.05 23.78 -7.04
CA ASN A 20 15.50 23.91 -7.12
C ASN A 20 16.24 22.82 -6.31
N ASN A 21 15.53 21.94 -5.64
CA ASN A 21 16.11 20.95 -4.74
C ASN A 21 16.40 19.62 -5.46
N GLN A 22 17.65 19.44 -5.89
CA GLN A 22 18.07 18.20 -6.55
C GLN A 22 17.90 16.98 -5.64
N GLY A 23 18.07 17.12 -4.33
CA GLY A 23 17.92 15.99 -3.40
C GLY A 23 16.50 15.40 -3.39
N LEU A 24 15.45 16.24 -3.53
CA LEU A 24 14.07 15.78 -3.66
C LEU A 24 13.82 15.05 -4.99
N VAL A 25 14.49 15.49 -6.06
CA VAL A 25 14.43 14.84 -7.37
C VAL A 25 15.04 13.44 -7.29
N ASP A 26 16.26 13.35 -6.73
CA ASP A 26 17.00 12.10 -6.59
C ASP A 26 16.21 11.11 -5.72
N GLU A 27 15.65 11.56 -4.60
CA GLU A 27 14.82 10.74 -3.70
C GLU A 27 13.55 10.20 -4.41
N LEU A 28 12.87 11.05 -5.19
CA LEU A 28 11.69 10.59 -5.94
C LEU A 28 12.07 9.61 -7.06
N GLN A 29 13.21 9.82 -7.73
CA GLN A 29 13.71 8.90 -8.74
C GLN A 29 14.01 7.52 -8.15
N ASP A 30 14.60 7.47 -6.96
CA ASP A 30 14.85 6.22 -6.25
C ASP A 30 13.55 5.53 -5.84
N LEU A 31 12.60 6.25 -5.24
CA LEU A 31 11.28 5.73 -4.87
C LEU A 31 10.52 5.17 -6.09
N MET A 32 10.57 5.85 -7.22
CA MET A 32 9.90 5.41 -8.45
C MET A 32 10.54 4.13 -9.00
N ARG A 33 11.87 4.03 -8.94
CA ARG A 33 12.62 2.85 -9.38
C ARG A 33 12.30 1.63 -8.53
N ASP A 34 12.27 1.82 -7.21
CA ASP A 34 11.94 0.76 -6.26
C ASP A 34 10.49 0.27 -6.43
N HIS A 35 9.56 1.20 -6.66
CA HIS A 35 8.17 0.88 -6.92
C HIS A 35 7.99 0.05 -8.19
N PHE A 36 8.56 0.47 -9.32
CA PHE A 36 8.49 -0.27 -10.57
C PHE A 36 9.14 -1.65 -10.47
N TYR A 37 10.28 -1.74 -9.79
CA TYR A 37 10.92 -3.02 -9.52
C TYR A 37 10.01 -3.95 -8.71
N ALA A 38 9.38 -3.44 -7.66
CA ALA A 38 8.46 -4.22 -6.85
C ALA A 38 7.25 -4.71 -7.66
N GLU A 39 6.67 -3.89 -8.52
CA GLU A 39 5.57 -4.28 -9.40
C GLU A 39 6.00 -5.34 -10.42
N GLU A 40 7.14 -5.16 -11.05
CA GLU A 40 7.64 -6.07 -12.07
C GLU A 40 8.02 -7.44 -11.49
N GLU A 41 8.65 -7.47 -10.33
CA GLU A 41 9.09 -8.71 -9.68
C GLU A 41 7.94 -9.41 -8.94
N LYS A 42 7.21 -8.67 -8.11
CA LYS A 42 6.16 -9.28 -7.27
C LYS A 42 4.89 -9.62 -8.04
N PHE A 43 4.49 -8.75 -8.95
CA PHE A 43 3.22 -8.95 -9.65
C PHE A 43 3.38 -9.74 -10.93
N CYS A 44 4.34 -9.41 -11.78
CA CYS A 44 4.49 -10.09 -13.05
C CYS A 44 5.14 -11.48 -12.93
N ASP A 45 6.12 -11.62 -12.05
CA ASP A 45 6.87 -12.86 -11.95
C ASP A 45 6.29 -13.84 -10.92
N SER A 46 5.53 -13.32 -9.92
CA SER A 46 4.99 -14.16 -8.82
C SER A 46 3.51 -14.46 -8.93
N LEU A 47 2.72 -13.75 -9.73
CA LEU A 47 1.27 -13.80 -9.72
C LEU A 47 0.67 -14.36 -11.01
N ASP A 48 1.18 -15.30 -11.67
CA ASP A 48 0.50 -16.00 -12.82
C ASP A 48 -0.31 -15.03 -13.73
N LEU A 49 0.19 -13.78 -13.88
CA LEU A 49 -0.45 -12.77 -14.73
C LEU A 49 -0.21 -13.11 -16.20
N PRO A 50 -1.14 -12.73 -17.09
CA PRO A 50 -0.92 -12.95 -18.51
C PRO A 50 0.39 -12.30 -18.96
N TRP A 51 1.23 -13.08 -19.65
CA TRP A 51 2.55 -12.63 -20.12
C TRP A 51 2.48 -11.32 -20.89
N ASP A 52 1.52 -11.21 -21.82
CA ASP A 52 1.32 -10.00 -22.62
C ASP A 52 1.03 -8.76 -21.77
N TYR A 53 0.25 -8.91 -20.70
CA TYR A 53 -0.04 -7.84 -19.77
C TYR A 53 1.25 -7.35 -19.07
N CYS A 54 2.04 -8.27 -18.56
CA CYS A 54 3.30 -7.95 -17.89
C CYS A 54 4.29 -7.26 -18.82
N GLN A 55 4.41 -7.74 -20.05
CA GLN A 55 5.31 -7.11 -21.04
C GLN A 55 4.87 -5.68 -21.40
N GLN A 56 3.57 -5.44 -21.52
CA GLN A 56 3.04 -4.10 -21.77
C GLN A 56 3.22 -3.18 -20.56
N HIS A 57 3.07 -3.70 -19.35
CA HIS A 57 3.28 -2.97 -18.11
C HIS A 57 4.75 -2.54 -17.96
N LYS A 58 5.69 -3.50 -18.03
CA LYS A 58 7.15 -3.23 -18.02
C LYS A 58 7.56 -2.21 -19.08
N LYS A 59 6.99 -2.31 -20.29
CA LYS A 59 7.26 -1.34 -21.34
C LYS A 59 6.83 0.09 -21.00
N LYS A 60 5.72 0.26 -20.29
CA LYS A 60 5.27 1.58 -19.83
C LYS A 60 6.24 2.18 -18.81
N HIS A 61 6.74 1.36 -17.87
CA HIS A 61 7.76 1.78 -16.93
C HIS A 61 9.04 2.23 -17.63
N VAL A 62 9.54 1.44 -18.56
CA VAL A 62 10.76 1.79 -19.33
C VAL A 62 10.59 3.13 -20.08
N ILE A 63 9.45 3.34 -20.74
CA ILE A 63 9.18 4.58 -21.48
C ILE A 63 9.12 5.78 -20.52
N PHE A 64 8.47 5.65 -19.39
CA PHE A 64 8.40 6.70 -18.39
C PHE A 64 9.79 6.99 -17.79
N SER A 65 10.47 5.97 -17.29
CA SER A 65 11.78 6.09 -16.64
C SER A 65 12.81 6.75 -17.55
N SER A 66 12.79 6.43 -18.85
CA SER A 66 13.74 7.01 -19.81
C SER A 66 13.70 8.53 -19.92
N ARG A 67 12.54 9.15 -19.62
CA ARG A 67 12.36 10.60 -19.55
C ARG A 67 12.49 11.12 -18.12
N PHE A 68 11.88 10.43 -17.15
CA PHE A 68 11.84 10.84 -15.76
C PHE A 68 13.22 10.90 -15.11
N GLU A 69 14.11 9.97 -15.43
CA GLU A 69 15.51 9.95 -14.96
C GLU A 69 16.36 11.10 -15.50
N GLN A 70 15.89 11.83 -16.50
CA GLN A 70 16.56 13.03 -17.01
C GLN A 70 16.11 14.31 -16.27
N MET A 71 15.09 14.22 -15.43
CA MET A 71 14.62 15.34 -14.62
C MET A 71 15.71 15.76 -13.64
N ALA A 72 16.03 17.03 -13.61
CA ALA A 72 17.02 17.61 -12.72
C ALA A 72 16.61 19.02 -12.30
N ALA A 73 17.10 19.46 -11.15
CA ALA A 73 16.85 20.82 -10.68
C ALA A 73 17.68 21.86 -11.50
N PRO A 74 17.12 23.03 -11.83
CA PRO A 74 15.76 23.45 -11.53
C PRO A 74 14.72 22.69 -12.39
N VAL A 75 13.72 22.11 -11.72
CA VAL A 75 12.68 21.30 -12.39
C VAL A 75 11.72 22.21 -13.14
N ASP A 76 11.44 21.90 -14.41
CA ASP A 76 10.35 22.54 -15.15
C ASP A 76 9.00 22.04 -14.59
N ILE A 77 8.14 22.97 -14.20
CA ILE A 77 6.81 22.66 -13.67
C ILE A 77 5.95 21.83 -14.65
N ASN A 78 6.16 21.96 -15.95
CA ASN A 78 5.46 21.17 -16.94
C ASN A 78 5.97 19.73 -16.99
N GLU A 79 7.26 19.51 -16.73
CA GLU A 79 7.83 18.16 -16.58
C GLU A 79 7.29 17.47 -15.32
N LEU A 80 7.17 18.21 -14.22
CA LEU A 80 6.60 17.70 -12.98
C LEU A 80 5.13 17.30 -13.17
N LYS A 81 4.33 18.17 -13.80
CA LYS A 81 2.93 17.88 -14.13
C LYS A 81 2.78 16.68 -15.08
N TRP A 82 3.66 16.57 -16.05
CA TRP A 82 3.68 15.39 -16.91
C TRP A 82 3.91 14.12 -16.11
N ALA A 83 4.83 14.10 -15.15
CA ALA A 83 5.09 12.94 -14.30
C ALA A 83 3.89 12.61 -13.39
N GLU A 84 3.25 13.63 -12.82
CA GLU A 84 2.04 13.48 -12.01
C GLU A 84 0.89 12.90 -12.83
N ASP A 85 0.59 13.48 -13.99
CA ASP A 85 -0.47 13.01 -14.88
C ASP A 85 -0.22 11.58 -15.34
N TRP A 86 1.04 11.25 -15.67
CA TRP A 86 1.40 9.89 -16.03
C TRP A 86 1.15 8.92 -14.89
N LEU A 87 1.59 9.22 -13.67
CA LEU A 87 1.41 8.36 -12.50
C LEU A 87 -0.09 8.13 -12.22
N VAL A 88 -0.92 9.18 -12.26
CA VAL A 88 -2.37 9.06 -12.10
C VAL A 88 -2.99 8.13 -13.16
N GLN A 89 -2.59 8.28 -14.42
CA GLN A 89 -3.11 7.45 -15.52
C GLN A 89 -2.58 6.01 -15.44
N HIS A 90 -1.33 5.84 -15.01
CA HIS A 90 -0.72 4.53 -14.83
C HIS A 90 -1.48 3.73 -13.77
N ILE A 91 -1.68 4.29 -12.59
CA ILE A 91 -2.46 3.67 -11.51
C ILE A 91 -3.87 3.31 -11.99
N LYS A 92 -4.58 4.24 -12.62
CA LYS A 92 -5.97 4.02 -13.05
C LYS A 92 -6.14 2.98 -14.15
N ASN A 93 -5.24 2.97 -15.11
CA ASN A 93 -5.43 2.21 -16.35
C ASN A 93 -4.51 1.00 -16.46
N THR A 94 -3.51 0.89 -15.60
CA THR A 94 -2.52 -0.19 -15.63
C THR A 94 -2.58 -0.99 -14.34
N ASP A 95 -2.28 -0.39 -13.19
CA ASP A 95 -2.20 -1.12 -11.93
C ASP A 95 -3.56 -1.66 -11.49
N PHE A 96 -4.65 -0.92 -11.72
CA PHE A 96 -5.99 -1.47 -11.53
C PHE A 96 -6.34 -2.65 -12.45
N GLY A 97 -5.60 -2.89 -13.50
CA GLY A 97 -5.70 -4.09 -14.33
C GLY A 97 -5.37 -5.39 -13.55
N TYR A 98 -4.58 -5.30 -12.48
CA TYR A 98 -4.36 -6.42 -11.55
C TYR A 98 -5.65 -6.90 -10.87
N LYS A 99 -6.65 -6.06 -10.76
CA LYS A 99 -7.85 -6.24 -9.92
C LYS A 99 -8.71 -7.46 -10.28
N GLY A 100 -8.50 -8.08 -11.44
CA GLY A 100 -9.17 -9.33 -11.83
C GLY A 100 -8.23 -10.54 -11.84
N HIS A 101 -6.92 -10.31 -11.70
CA HIS A 101 -5.90 -11.35 -11.80
C HIS A 101 -5.22 -11.65 -10.47
N LEU A 102 -5.32 -10.74 -9.49
CA LEU A 102 -5.03 -11.08 -8.13
C LEU A 102 -6.06 -12.17 -7.75
N LYS A 103 -5.74 -13.45 -8.01
CA LYS A 103 -6.25 -14.50 -7.12
C LYS A 103 -6.05 -13.89 -5.74
N HIS A 104 -7.09 -13.83 -4.94
CA HIS A 104 -6.93 -13.53 -3.53
C HIS A 104 -5.79 -14.42 -3.02
N VAL A 105 -4.56 -13.97 -3.17
CA VAL A 105 -3.54 -14.29 -2.23
C VAL A 105 -3.99 -13.49 -1.03
N VAL A 106 -4.97 -14.04 -0.34
CA VAL A 106 -5.13 -13.76 1.07
C VAL A 106 -3.72 -14.02 1.58
N PRO A 107 -2.97 -12.98 2.03
CA PRO A 107 -1.70 -13.22 2.68
C PRO A 107 -1.99 -14.35 3.66
N GLU A 108 -1.19 -15.43 3.60
CA GLU A 108 -1.30 -16.58 4.47
C GLU A 108 -1.85 -16.13 5.80
N PRO A 109 -2.88 -16.79 6.25
CA PRO A 109 -4.05 -16.24 6.92
C PRO A 109 -3.60 -15.24 7.96
N TYR A 110 -4.37 -14.19 8.17
CA TYR A 110 -4.23 -13.27 9.28
C TYR A 110 -3.99 -14.07 10.56
N VAL A 111 -2.74 -14.52 10.72
CA VAL A 111 -2.25 -15.22 11.88
C VAL A 111 -1.55 -14.16 12.70
N TRP A 112 -1.91 -14.10 13.95
CA TRP A 112 -1.16 -13.29 14.90
C TRP A 112 0.32 -13.72 14.87
N ASP A 113 1.19 -12.74 14.73
CA ASP A 113 2.65 -12.91 14.77
C ASP A 113 3.21 -12.09 15.93
N GLU A 114 4.24 -12.61 16.61
CA GLU A 114 4.86 -11.93 17.75
C GLU A 114 5.43 -10.54 17.40
N SER A 115 5.68 -10.26 16.12
CA SER A 115 6.09 -8.93 15.67
C SER A 115 5.00 -7.87 15.86
N PHE A 116 3.74 -8.27 16.05
CA PHE A 116 2.61 -7.40 16.38
C PHE A 116 2.40 -7.23 17.90
N ALA A 117 3.21 -7.89 18.73
CA ALA A 117 3.06 -7.83 20.17
C ALA A 117 3.26 -6.40 20.70
N THR A 118 2.36 -5.99 21.59
CA THR A 118 2.35 -4.67 22.21
C THR A 118 3.01 -4.66 23.59
N ASP A 119 3.59 -5.80 24.03
CA ASP A 119 4.06 -6.04 25.40
C ASP A 119 2.93 -5.98 26.46
N TYR A 120 1.67 -5.95 26.02
CA TYR A 120 0.51 -6.00 26.89
C TYR A 120 -0.33 -7.26 26.58
N SER A 121 -0.09 -8.33 27.33
CA SER A 121 -0.58 -9.68 27.02
C SER A 121 -2.08 -9.81 26.80
N ARG A 122 -2.91 -8.96 27.44
CA ARG A 122 -4.34 -8.95 27.21
C ARG A 122 -4.68 -8.37 25.84
N LEU A 123 -4.04 -7.25 25.45
CA LEU A 123 -4.25 -6.63 24.15
C LEU A 123 -3.81 -7.58 23.03
N ASP A 124 -2.65 -8.21 23.22
CA ASP A 124 -2.12 -9.20 22.26
C ASP A 124 -3.07 -10.39 22.09
N SER A 125 -3.67 -10.88 23.19
CA SER A 125 -4.69 -11.92 23.12
C SER A 125 -5.97 -11.49 22.40
N GLU A 126 -6.40 -10.24 22.60
CA GLU A 126 -7.56 -9.68 21.88
C GLU A 126 -7.27 -9.51 20.39
N HIS A 127 -6.06 -9.06 20.03
CA HIS A 127 -5.60 -8.99 18.63
C HIS A 127 -5.59 -10.38 17.97
N ASP A 128 -5.03 -11.40 18.62
CA ASP A 128 -5.03 -12.78 18.09
C ASP A 128 -6.45 -13.27 17.77
N VAL A 129 -7.40 -13.00 18.67
CA VAL A 129 -8.82 -13.32 18.45
C VAL A 129 -9.39 -12.55 17.27
N LEU A 130 -9.03 -11.27 17.08
CA LEU A 130 -9.51 -10.46 15.95
C LEU A 130 -8.95 -10.98 14.62
N PHE A 131 -7.65 -11.34 14.57
CA PHE A 131 -7.06 -11.97 13.39
C PHE A 131 -7.77 -13.27 13.03
N ALA A 132 -8.05 -14.14 14.01
CA ALA A 132 -8.81 -15.36 13.79
C ALA A 132 -10.25 -15.11 13.27
N ASN A 133 -10.92 -14.07 13.77
CA ASN A 133 -12.26 -13.72 13.28
C ASN A 133 -12.22 -13.16 11.84
N ILE A 134 -11.21 -12.35 11.50
CA ILE A 134 -11.04 -11.85 10.13
C ILE A 134 -10.84 -13.02 9.17
N LEU A 135 -10.02 -13.99 9.55
CA LEU A 135 -9.79 -15.21 8.77
C LEU A 135 -11.10 -15.98 8.59
N GLU A 136 -11.87 -16.21 9.66
CA GLU A 136 -13.15 -16.93 9.62
C GLU A 136 -14.14 -16.23 8.67
N VAL A 137 -14.28 -14.91 8.73
CA VAL A 137 -15.12 -14.12 7.82
C VAL A 137 -14.60 -14.18 6.38
N SER A 138 -13.30 -14.15 6.16
CA SER A 138 -12.71 -14.24 4.82
C SER A 138 -12.98 -15.58 4.15
N GLN A 139 -12.98 -16.67 4.92
CA GLN A 139 -13.29 -18.01 4.45
C GLN A 139 -14.78 -18.23 4.24
N ASN A 140 -15.64 -17.53 4.98
CA ASN A 140 -17.09 -17.66 4.96
C ASN A 140 -17.79 -16.30 4.86
N PRO A 141 -17.60 -15.54 3.77
CA PRO A 141 -18.07 -14.15 3.66
C PRO A 141 -19.59 -13.98 3.69
N GLN A 142 -20.35 -15.07 3.52
CA GLN A 142 -21.80 -15.08 3.61
C GLN A 142 -22.33 -15.53 5.00
N SER A 143 -21.43 -15.85 5.94
CA SER A 143 -21.82 -16.26 7.29
C SER A 143 -22.14 -15.04 8.14
N GLN A 144 -23.41 -14.82 8.42
CA GLN A 144 -23.86 -13.76 9.34
C GLN A 144 -23.34 -14.00 10.76
N GLU A 145 -23.24 -15.27 11.19
CA GLU A 145 -22.72 -15.65 12.51
C GLU A 145 -21.26 -15.23 12.68
N SER A 146 -20.38 -15.51 11.70
CA SER A 146 -18.97 -15.13 11.72
C SER A 146 -18.83 -13.61 11.73
N LEU A 147 -19.65 -12.91 10.96
CA LEU A 147 -19.65 -11.44 10.91
C LEU A 147 -20.09 -10.83 12.24
N ASP A 148 -21.12 -11.36 12.88
CA ASP A 148 -21.63 -10.87 14.16
C ASP A 148 -20.64 -11.14 15.30
N LYS A 149 -19.96 -12.29 15.26
CA LYS A 149 -18.88 -12.63 16.18
C LYS A 149 -17.71 -11.65 16.06
N MET A 150 -17.28 -11.35 14.82
CA MET A 150 -16.21 -10.37 14.56
C MET A 150 -16.60 -8.97 15.08
N LYS A 151 -17.79 -8.48 14.77
CA LYS A 151 -18.30 -7.19 15.25
C LYS A 151 -18.34 -7.11 16.77
N LYS A 152 -18.77 -8.17 17.44
CA LYS A 152 -18.80 -8.25 18.90
C LYS A 152 -17.39 -8.13 19.50
N ASN A 153 -16.43 -8.87 18.96
CA ASN A 153 -15.06 -8.87 19.47
C ASN A 153 -14.34 -7.55 19.18
N LEU A 154 -14.57 -6.94 18.00
CA LEU A 154 -14.10 -5.59 17.70
C LEU A 154 -14.62 -4.56 18.69
N LYS A 155 -15.93 -4.62 19.01
CA LYS A 155 -16.50 -3.69 19.99
C LYS A 155 -15.87 -3.86 21.38
N LEU A 156 -15.69 -5.08 21.85
CA LEU A 156 -15.08 -5.35 23.15
C LEU A 156 -13.62 -4.87 23.20
N HIS A 157 -12.89 -5.05 22.13
CA HIS A 157 -11.51 -4.59 22.01
C HIS A 157 -11.43 -3.06 22.07
N PHE A 158 -12.22 -2.33 21.28
CA PHE A 158 -12.23 -0.88 21.31
C PHE A 158 -12.75 -0.32 22.64
N ASP A 159 -13.79 -0.91 23.23
CA ASP A 159 -14.28 -0.51 24.56
C ASP A 159 -13.16 -0.65 25.63
N PHE A 160 -12.31 -1.68 25.49
CA PHE A 160 -11.16 -1.88 26.37
C PHE A 160 -10.06 -0.85 26.13
N GLU A 161 -9.67 -0.60 24.87
CA GLU A 161 -8.67 0.41 24.54
C GLU A 161 -9.08 1.81 24.97
N GLU A 162 -10.30 2.23 24.65
CA GLU A 162 -10.84 3.54 25.03
C GLU A 162 -10.91 3.70 26.54
N GLY A 163 -11.36 2.66 27.26
CA GLY A 163 -11.43 2.68 28.72
C GLY A 163 -10.07 2.74 29.41
N ARG A 164 -9.03 2.22 28.77
CA ARG A 164 -7.69 2.10 29.36
C ARG A 164 -6.75 3.24 28.98
N PHE A 165 -6.79 3.66 27.70
CA PHE A 165 -5.80 4.57 27.14
C PHE A 165 -6.33 5.99 26.95
N CYS A 166 -7.64 6.17 26.75
CA CYS A 166 -8.21 7.51 26.57
C CYS A 166 -8.59 8.20 27.90
N ASN A 167 -8.61 7.47 29.02
CA ASN A 167 -8.88 8.02 30.34
C ASN A 167 -7.61 8.32 31.17
N VAL A 168 -6.43 8.27 30.57
CA VAL A 168 -5.19 8.70 31.23
C VAL A 168 -5.12 10.23 31.10
N GLU A 169 -5.54 10.95 32.13
CA GLU A 169 -5.20 12.37 32.29
C GLU A 169 -3.67 12.46 32.32
N PHE A 170 -3.08 13.08 31.31
CA PHE A 170 -1.67 13.46 31.35
C PHE A 170 -1.51 14.57 32.37
N PHE A 171 -0.96 14.21 33.54
CA PHE A 171 -0.47 15.16 34.52
C PHE A 171 0.91 15.68 34.12
#